data_b9a5473c15cbe896e4cb2399fa7def1d
#
_entry.id   b9a5473c15cbe896e4cb2399fa7def1d
#
_cell.length_a   1.000
_cell.length_b   1.000
_cell.length_c   1.000
_cell.angle_alpha   90.00
_cell.angle_beta   90.00
_cell.angle_gamma   90.00
#
_symmetry.space_group_name_H-M   'P 1'
#
loop_
_entity.id
_entity.type
_entity.pdbx_description
1 polymer ?
#
loop_
_entity_poly.entity_id
_entity_poly.type
_entity_poly.pdbx_seq_one_letter_code
_entity_poly.pdbx_strand_id
1 'polypeptide(L)'
;MKRNSLTNQYKIAQGSSLSLVVQNVKAPLIIEAANGPVTANADKILSEKGCIIIPDMYANAGGVTVSYFEWVKNLTHMRFGRMQRREQEAHNELVVKELESLSNTVGDQWSLSKTFKQKYMRGAGELELVRSGLDDTMRGALASMRALWYENENVSDLRMAAYLVSIGKIAASYAAKGV
;
A
#
# COMPACT_ATOMS: atom_id res chain seq x y z
N MET A 1 -28.46 -21.32 8.27
CA MET A 1 -27.17 -21.03 8.92
C MET A 1 -26.81 -19.61 8.60
N LYS A 2 -27.07 -18.64 9.50
CA LYS A 2 -26.86 -17.19 9.27
C LYS A 2 -25.39 -16.86 9.43
N ARG A 3 -24.76 -16.34 8.38
CA ARG A 3 -23.42 -15.71 8.46
C ARG A 3 -23.57 -14.41 9.25
N ASN A 4 -23.12 -14.39 10.50
CA ASN A 4 -22.94 -13.17 11.25
C ASN A 4 -21.75 -12.41 10.64
N SER A 5 -22.04 -11.27 10.03
CA SER A 5 -21.04 -10.31 9.58
C SER A 5 -20.40 -9.66 10.81
N LEU A 6 -19.17 -10.05 11.12
CA LEU A 6 -18.31 -9.39 12.11
C LEU A 6 -17.72 -8.10 11.53
N THR A 7 -18.56 -7.12 11.26
CA THR A 7 -18.12 -5.75 10.99
C THR A 7 -18.51 -4.86 12.15
N ASN A 8 -17.89 -5.05 13.31
CA ASN A 8 -17.90 -4.03 14.34
C ASN A 8 -16.83 -2.95 13.96
N GLN A 9 -17.23 -2.04 13.06
CA GLN A 9 -16.50 -0.81 12.85
C GLN A 9 -16.77 0.10 14.04
N TYR A 10 -15.86 0.15 15.01
CA TYR A 10 -15.89 1.17 16.03
C TYR A 10 -15.43 2.49 15.42
N LYS A 11 -16.37 3.32 15.01
CA LYS A 11 -16.14 4.70 14.60
C LYS A 11 -15.86 5.49 15.88
N ILE A 12 -14.59 5.73 16.19
CA ILE A 12 -14.21 6.54 17.35
C ILE A 12 -14.32 7.98 16.94
N ALA A 13 -15.26 8.72 17.56
CA ALA A 13 -15.40 10.15 17.37
C ALA A 13 -14.16 10.87 17.94
N GLN A 14 -13.62 11.82 17.17
CA GLN A 14 -12.58 12.74 17.66
C GLN A 14 -13.02 13.37 18.99
N GLY A 15 -12.25 13.14 20.06
CA GLY A 15 -12.47 13.76 21.36
C GLY A 15 -13.01 12.88 22.49
N SER A 16 -13.43 11.65 22.24
CA SER A 16 -13.79 10.73 23.33
C SER A 16 -12.54 9.98 23.81
N SER A 17 -12.26 10.08 25.10
CA SER A 17 -11.15 9.37 25.74
C SER A 17 -11.28 7.85 25.53
N LEU A 18 -10.46 7.28 24.68
CA LEU A 18 -10.40 5.83 24.41
C LEU A 18 -10.13 5.02 25.68
N SER A 19 -9.62 5.64 26.73
CA SER A 19 -9.29 5.00 28.00
C SER A 19 -10.48 4.30 28.68
N LEU A 20 -11.70 4.78 28.46
CA LEU A 20 -12.91 4.16 29.02
C LEU A 20 -13.44 2.98 28.17
N VAL A 21 -13.12 2.94 26.87
CA VAL A 21 -13.63 1.93 25.94
C VAL A 21 -12.63 0.80 25.71
N VAL A 22 -11.33 1.09 25.91
CA VAL A 22 -10.24 0.17 25.57
C VAL A 22 -10.30 -1.16 26.34
N GLN A 23 -10.82 -1.14 27.55
CA GLN A 23 -10.97 -2.37 28.36
C GLN A 23 -11.91 -3.39 27.70
N ASN A 24 -12.88 -2.93 26.92
CA ASN A 24 -13.86 -3.76 26.24
C ASN A 24 -13.43 -4.18 24.82
N VAL A 25 -12.30 -3.70 24.33
CA VAL A 25 -11.78 -4.09 23.02
C VAL A 25 -11.32 -5.55 23.05
N LYS A 26 -11.90 -6.36 22.15
CA LYS A 26 -11.59 -7.78 21.98
C LYS A 26 -10.85 -8.08 20.67
N ALA A 27 -10.59 -7.05 19.86
CA ALA A 27 -9.90 -7.20 18.59
C ALA A 27 -8.42 -7.54 18.81
N PRO A 28 -7.89 -8.59 18.19
CA PRO A 28 -6.47 -8.93 18.28
C PRO A 28 -5.59 -8.00 17.43
N LEU A 29 -6.18 -7.24 16.50
CA LEU A 29 -5.52 -6.32 15.59
C LEU A 29 -6.32 -5.03 15.47
N ILE A 30 -5.63 -3.90 15.58
CA ILE A 30 -6.17 -2.55 15.35
C ILE A 30 -5.39 -1.89 14.21
N ILE A 31 -6.08 -1.23 13.30
CA ILE A 31 -5.48 -0.41 12.23
C ILE A 31 -5.90 1.04 12.44
N GLU A 32 -4.94 1.90 12.68
CA GLU A 32 -5.16 3.32 12.92
C GLU A 32 -5.24 4.10 11.60
N ALA A 33 -6.44 4.24 11.06
CA ALA A 33 -6.66 5.00 9.81
C ALA A 33 -6.85 6.51 10.03
N ALA A 34 -6.90 6.97 11.28
CA ALA A 34 -6.97 8.39 11.66
C ALA A 34 -5.68 8.81 12.36
N ASN A 35 -5.39 10.11 12.41
CA ASN A 35 -4.20 10.64 13.07
C ASN A 35 -4.37 10.60 14.61
N GLY A 36 -3.47 9.92 15.30
CA GLY A 36 -3.43 9.82 16.75
C GLY A 36 -4.72 9.30 17.41
N PRO A 37 -5.38 8.24 16.90
CA PRO A 37 -6.68 7.83 17.44
C PRO A 37 -6.55 7.11 18.77
N VAL A 38 -5.40 6.48 19.05
CA VAL A 38 -5.11 5.75 20.29
C VAL A 38 -4.23 6.58 21.19
N THR A 39 -4.70 6.86 22.42
CA THR A 39 -3.89 7.58 23.42
C THR A 39 -2.80 6.67 24.00
N ALA A 40 -1.72 7.25 24.54
CA ALA A 40 -0.63 6.49 25.13
C ALA A 40 -1.08 5.50 26.24
N ASN A 41 -2.06 5.90 27.05
CA ASN A 41 -2.62 5.02 28.08
C ASN A 41 -3.42 3.86 27.47
N ALA A 42 -4.18 4.12 26.41
CA ALA A 42 -4.93 3.07 25.70
C ALA A 42 -3.98 2.11 24.96
N ASP A 43 -2.92 2.62 24.36
CA ASP A 43 -1.88 1.83 23.69
C ASP A 43 -1.23 0.82 24.66
N LYS A 44 -0.86 1.30 25.87
CA LYS A 44 -0.32 0.43 26.93
C LYS A 44 -1.28 -0.69 27.30
N ILE A 45 -2.56 -0.37 27.54
CA ILE A 45 -3.58 -1.38 27.91
C ILE A 45 -3.79 -2.39 26.77
N LEU A 46 -3.80 -1.94 25.52
CA LEU A 46 -3.94 -2.82 24.36
C LEU A 46 -2.73 -3.72 24.18
N SER A 47 -1.52 -3.19 24.38
CA SER A 47 -0.29 -3.96 24.34
C SER A 47 -0.27 -5.05 25.42
N GLU A 48 -0.67 -4.72 26.66
CA GLU A 48 -0.78 -5.69 27.77
C GLU A 48 -1.80 -6.80 27.47
N LYS A 49 -2.80 -6.53 26.63
CA LYS A 49 -3.77 -7.53 26.12
C LYS A 49 -3.25 -8.35 24.94
N GLY A 50 -2.03 -8.07 24.45
CA GLY A 50 -1.48 -8.72 23.25
C GLY A 50 -2.11 -8.24 21.94
N CYS A 51 -2.78 -7.09 21.91
CA CYS A 51 -3.34 -6.51 20.71
C CYS A 51 -2.21 -5.90 19.84
N ILE A 52 -2.16 -6.29 18.58
CA ILE A 52 -1.22 -5.69 17.60
C ILE A 52 -1.86 -4.43 17.04
N ILE A 53 -1.10 -3.31 17.05
CA ILE A 53 -1.54 -2.05 16.48
C ILE A 53 -0.71 -1.75 15.24
N ILE A 54 -1.38 -1.59 14.10
CA ILE A 54 -0.79 -1.00 12.88
C ILE A 54 -0.90 0.52 13.05
N PRO A 55 0.22 1.22 13.25
CA PRO A 55 0.21 2.62 13.66
C PRO A 55 -0.27 3.55 12.53
N ASP A 56 -0.84 4.67 12.92
CA ASP A 56 -1.38 5.70 12.03
C ASP A 56 -0.34 6.23 11.03
N MET A 57 0.87 6.49 11.48
CA MET A 57 1.94 6.98 10.63
C MET A 57 2.28 6.03 9.45
N TYR A 58 1.87 4.77 9.54
CA TYR A 58 1.93 3.82 8.42
C TYR A 58 0.57 3.68 7.74
N ALA A 59 -0.50 3.38 8.49
CA ALA A 59 -1.79 3.01 7.92
C ALA A 59 -2.43 4.12 7.09
N ASN A 60 -2.24 5.39 7.45
CA ASN A 60 -2.76 6.54 6.71
C ASN A 60 -1.79 7.14 5.68
N ALA A 61 -0.54 6.66 5.63
CA ALA A 61 0.50 7.18 4.73
C ALA A 61 0.18 7.01 3.24
N GLY A 62 -0.71 6.08 2.88
CA GLY A 62 -1.10 5.85 1.50
C GLY A 62 -1.66 7.11 0.82
N GLY A 63 -2.45 7.91 1.54
CA GLY A 63 -3.00 9.17 1.01
C GLY A 63 -1.92 10.17 0.63
N VAL A 64 -0.96 10.42 1.51
CA VAL A 64 0.14 11.36 1.24
C VAL A 64 1.09 10.82 0.17
N THR A 65 1.30 9.51 0.08
CA THR A 65 2.11 8.90 -0.98
C THR A 65 1.50 9.15 -2.36
N VAL A 66 0.19 9.00 -2.51
CA VAL A 66 -0.51 9.31 -3.77
C VAL A 66 -0.45 10.81 -4.07
N SER A 67 -0.63 11.67 -3.07
CA SER A 67 -0.48 13.13 -3.23
C SER A 67 0.93 13.53 -3.68
N TYR A 68 1.95 12.84 -3.20
CA TYR A 68 3.33 13.02 -3.64
C TYR A 68 3.50 12.66 -5.12
N PHE A 69 2.91 11.55 -5.58
CA PHE A 69 2.93 11.19 -7.00
C PHE A 69 2.24 12.25 -7.86
N GLU A 70 1.11 12.77 -7.41
CA GLU A 70 0.40 13.84 -8.11
C GLU A 70 1.26 15.13 -8.18
N TRP A 71 1.92 15.49 -7.09
CA TRP A 71 2.82 16.64 -7.04
C TRP A 71 4.00 16.48 -8.02
N VAL A 72 4.66 15.33 -8.04
CA VAL A 72 5.76 15.03 -8.99
C VAL A 72 5.27 15.13 -10.43
N LYS A 73 4.10 14.58 -10.73
CA LYS A 73 3.46 14.69 -12.05
C LYS A 73 3.23 16.14 -12.44
N ASN A 74 2.75 16.97 -11.52
CA ASN A 74 2.48 18.38 -11.79
C ASN A 74 3.79 19.18 -12.02
N LEU A 75 4.85 18.86 -11.29
CA LEU A 75 6.17 19.48 -11.50
C LEU A 75 6.79 19.10 -12.84
N THR A 76 6.68 17.86 -13.24
CA THR A 76 7.30 17.36 -14.46
C THR A 76 6.50 17.70 -15.71
N HIS A 77 5.25 18.15 -15.56
CA HIS A 77 4.28 18.34 -16.66
C HIS A 77 4.11 17.12 -17.57
N MET A 78 4.54 15.94 -17.11
CA MET A 78 4.45 14.68 -17.84
C MET A 78 3.44 13.73 -17.18
N ARG A 79 2.70 13.01 -18.01
CA ARG A 79 1.85 11.92 -17.53
C ARG A 79 2.71 10.70 -17.24
N PHE A 80 2.58 10.12 -16.05
CA PHE A 80 3.31 8.90 -15.69
C PHE A 80 3.08 7.79 -16.71
N GLY A 81 4.20 7.18 -17.14
CA GLY A 81 4.20 6.00 -17.97
C GLY A 81 3.72 6.19 -19.42
N ARG A 82 3.50 7.42 -19.91
CA ARG A 82 2.98 7.62 -21.27
C ARG A 82 3.91 7.05 -22.35
N MET A 83 5.22 7.23 -22.21
CA MET A 83 6.19 6.67 -23.17
C MET A 83 6.28 5.16 -23.04
N GLN A 84 6.42 4.65 -21.81
CA GLN A 84 6.44 3.21 -21.53
C GLN A 84 5.15 2.52 -22.01
N ARG A 85 4.01 3.15 -21.81
CA ARG A 85 2.74 2.65 -22.29
C ARG A 85 2.69 2.49 -23.81
N ARG A 86 3.18 3.47 -24.56
CA ARG A 86 3.23 3.39 -26.02
C ARG A 86 4.16 2.29 -26.52
N GLU A 87 5.32 2.16 -25.89
CA GLU A 87 6.26 1.08 -26.16
C GLU A 87 5.64 -0.29 -25.87
N GLN A 88 5.00 -0.43 -24.71
CA GLN A 88 4.30 -1.65 -24.32
C GLN A 88 3.13 -1.97 -25.28
N GLU A 89 2.33 -0.98 -25.65
CA GLU A 89 1.24 -1.16 -26.62
C GLU A 89 1.78 -1.61 -28.00
N ALA A 90 2.86 -1.02 -28.47
CA ALA A 90 3.51 -1.41 -29.73
C ALA A 90 4.07 -2.85 -29.64
N HIS A 91 4.72 -3.21 -28.55
CA HIS A 91 5.21 -4.57 -28.33
C HIS A 91 4.06 -5.59 -28.29
N ASN A 92 3.02 -5.27 -27.53
CA ASN A 92 1.84 -6.14 -27.43
C ASN A 92 1.13 -6.32 -28.78
N GLU A 93 1.11 -5.28 -29.63
CA GLU A 93 0.55 -5.35 -30.97
C GLU A 93 1.33 -6.33 -31.86
N LEU A 94 2.68 -6.30 -31.79
CA LEU A 94 3.52 -7.26 -32.51
C LEU A 94 3.21 -8.70 -32.08
N VAL A 95 3.15 -8.95 -30.76
CA VAL A 95 2.83 -10.28 -30.24
C VAL A 95 1.45 -10.76 -30.72
N VAL A 96 0.44 -9.90 -30.68
CA VAL A 96 -0.90 -10.24 -31.16
C VAL A 96 -0.90 -10.57 -32.65
N LYS A 97 -0.17 -9.80 -33.47
CA LYS A 97 -0.03 -10.07 -34.93
C LYS A 97 0.62 -11.42 -35.20
N GLU A 98 1.69 -11.76 -34.47
CA GLU A 98 2.37 -13.06 -34.60
C GLU A 98 1.45 -14.24 -34.19
N LEU A 99 0.72 -14.07 -33.08
CA LEU A 99 -0.26 -15.08 -32.65
C LEU A 99 -1.40 -15.26 -33.68
N GLU A 100 -1.87 -14.19 -34.30
CA GLU A 100 -2.86 -14.26 -35.37
C GLU A 100 -2.31 -14.94 -36.62
N SER A 101 -1.06 -14.67 -36.98
CA SER A 101 -0.39 -15.33 -38.12
C SER A 101 -0.27 -16.84 -37.87
N LEU A 102 0.14 -17.24 -36.66
CA LEU A 102 0.19 -18.64 -36.26
C LEU A 102 -1.21 -19.31 -36.31
N SER A 103 -2.24 -18.61 -35.84
CA SER A 103 -3.62 -19.09 -35.90
C SER A 103 -4.04 -19.40 -37.33
N ASN A 104 -3.74 -18.53 -38.31
CA ASN A 104 -4.02 -18.73 -39.70
C ASN A 104 -3.29 -19.94 -40.32
N THR A 105 -2.15 -20.30 -39.74
CA THR A 105 -1.33 -21.44 -40.20
C THR A 105 -1.83 -22.77 -39.63
N VAL A 106 -2.41 -22.77 -38.43
CA VAL A 106 -2.84 -23.98 -37.69
C VAL A 106 -4.28 -24.40 -38.08
N GLY A 107 -5.05 -23.51 -38.69
CA GLY A 107 -6.44 -23.75 -39.13
C GLY A 107 -7.51 -23.13 -38.25
N ASP A 108 -8.75 -23.10 -38.75
CA ASP A 108 -9.90 -22.31 -38.25
C ASP A 108 -10.38 -22.59 -36.81
N GLN A 109 -9.78 -23.54 -36.10
CA GLN A 109 -10.26 -23.93 -34.76
C GLN A 109 -9.71 -23.07 -33.63
N TRP A 110 -8.79 -22.15 -33.90
CA TRP A 110 -8.17 -21.33 -32.88
C TRP A 110 -8.17 -19.85 -33.22
N SER A 111 -8.73 -19.01 -32.35
CA SER A 111 -8.72 -17.55 -32.53
C SER A 111 -8.61 -16.83 -31.20
N LEU A 112 -7.89 -15.73 -31.19
CA LEU A 112 -7.82 -14.84 -30.02
C LEU A 112 -9.16 -14.14 -29.79
N SER A 113 -9.71 -14.26 -28.58
CA SER A 113 -10.95 -13.56 -28.25
C SER A 113 -10.78 -12.04 -28.33
N LYS A 114 -11.82 -11.33 -28.76
CA LYS A 114 -11.82 -9.85 -28.82
C LYS A 114 -11.47 -9.23 -27.45
N THR A 115 -11.97 -9.81 -26.37
CA THR A 115 -11.72 -9.35 -25.00
C THR A 115 -10.24 -9.50 -24.62
N PHE A 116 -9.60 -10.62 -25.01
CA PHE A 116 -8.17 -10.82 -24.77
C PHE A 116 -7.36 -9.77 -25.55
N LYS A 117 -7.61 -9.60 -26.85
CA LYS A 117 -6.91 -8.60 -27.67
C LYS A 117 -7.00 -7.21 -27.08
N GLN A 118 -8.20 -6.75 -26.72
CA GLN A 118 -8.42 -5.41 -26.13
C GLN A 118 -7.69 -5.23 -24.81
N LYS A 119 -7.72 -6.24 -23.91
CA LYS A 119 -7.03 -6.17 -22.64
C LYS A 119 -5.52 -6.25 -22.79
N TYR A 120 -5.02 -7.14 -23.65
CA TYR A 120 -3.60 -7.37 -23.84
C TYR A 120 -2.92 -6.21 -24.57
N MET A 121 -3.56 -5.63 -25.58
CA MET A 121 -3.03 -4.48 -26.33
C MET A 121 -2.97 -3.19 -25.50
N ARG A 122 -3.79 -3.09 -24.44
CA ARG A 122 -3.80 -1.92 -23.57
C ARG A 122 -2.62 -1.95 -22.62
N GLY A 123 -1.68 -1.03 -22.77
CA GLY A 123 -0.62 -0.80 -21.78
C GLY A 123 -1.18 -0.26 -20.46
N ALA A 124 -0.38 -0.37 -19.39
CA ALA A 124 -0.74 0.13 -18.07
C ALA A 124 -1.11 1.62 -18.12
N GLY A 125 -2.27 1.97 -17.57
CA GLY A 125 -2.69 3.35 -17.42
C GLY A 125 -2.05 4.02 -16.21
N GLU A 126 -2.26 5.32 -16.07
CA GLU A 126 -1.74 6.10 -14.94
C GLU A 126 -2.24 5.55 -13.59
N LEU A 127 -3.50 5.14 -13.53
CA LEU A 127 -4.09 4.57 -12.32
C LEU A 127 -3.41 3.27 -11.89
N GLU A 128 -3.12 2.39 -12.84
CA GLU A 128 -2.44 1.13 -12.58
C GLU A 128 -1.00 1.38 -12.09
N LEU A 129 -0.30 2.36 -12.66
CA LEU A 129 1.06 2.73 -12.22
C LEU A 129 1.07 3.33 -10.82
N VAL A 130 0.12 4.24 -10.53
CA VAL A 130 -0.02 4.83 -9.17
C VAL A 130 -0.35 3.75 -8.14
N ARG A 131 -1.26 2.82 -8.47
CA ARG A 131 -1.60 1.70 -7.57
C ARG A 131 -0.41 0.78 -7.34
N SER A 132 0.34 0.45 -8.38
CA SER A 132 1.55 -0.37 -8.26
C SER A 132 2.60 0.34 -7.39
N GLY A 133 2.90 1.60 -7.66
CA GLY A 133 3.86 2.36 -6.86
C GLY A 133 3.43 2.54 -5.40
N LEU A 134 2.13 2.69 -5.15
CA LEU A 134 1.58 2.72 -3.79
C LEU A 134 1.75 1.37 -3.10
N ASP A 135 1.39 0.26 -3.76
CA ASP A 135 1.52 -1.09 -3.21
C ASP A 135 2.98 -1.40 -2.85
N ASP A 136 3.92 -1.12 -3.76
CA ASP A 136 5.35 -1.32 -3.55
C ASP A 136 5.87 -0.49 -2.37
N THR A 137 5.48 0.78 -2.29
CA THR A 137 5.88 1.69 -1.20
C THR A 137 5.37 1.20 0.15
N MET A 138 4.09 0.85 0.22
CA MET A 138 3.47 0.40 1.47
C MET A 138 4.01 -0.96 1.91
N ARG A 139 4.16 -1.92 1.00
CA ARG A 139 4.75 -3.24 1.31
C ARG A 139 6.19 -3.12 1.77
N GLY A 140 7.00 -2.31 1.09
CA GLY A 140 8.39 -2.08 1.48
C GLY A 140 8.52 -1.44 2.87
N ALA A 141 7.66 -0.47 3.19
CA ALA A 141 7.61 0.14 4.51
C ALA A 141 7.21 -0.87 5.59
N LEU A 142 6.17 -1.67 5.36
CA LEU A 142 5.75 -2.71 6.30
C LEU A 142 6.84 -3.77 6.52
N ALA A 143 7.51 -4.20 5.45
CA ALA A 143 8.60 -5.17 5.54
C ALA A 143 9.74 -4.63 6.42
N SER A 144 10.13 -3.36 6.23
CA SER A 144 11.17 -2.72 7.05
C SER A 144 10.79 -2.61 8.53
N MET A 145 9.54 -2.24 8.81
CA MET A 145 9.03 -2.17 10.18
C MET A 145 8.99 -3.55 10.84
N ARG A 146 8.51 -4.57 10.13
CA ARG A 146 8.45 -5.95 10.63
C ARG A 146 9.84 -6.51 10.90
N ALA A 147 10.78 -6.32 9.99
CA ALA A 147 12.15 -6.77 10.16
C ALA A 147 12.73 -6.20 11.45
N LEU A 148 12.63 -4.87 11.62
CA LEU A 148 13.14 -4.22 12.82
C LEU A 148 12.46 -4.70 14.11
N TRP A 149 11.15 -4.92 14.09
CA TRP A 149 10.40 -5.42 15.24
C TRP A 149 10.78 -6.85 15.63
N TYR A 150 11.04 -7.73 14.64
CA TYR A 150 11.42 -9.13 14.92
C TYR A 150 12.90 -9.31 15.23
N GLU A 151 13.77 -8.48 14.67
CA GLU A 151 15.22 -8.62 14.79
C GLU A 151 15.80 -7.89 16.00
N ASN A 152 15.06 -6.96 16.60
CA ASN A 152 15.53 -6.13 17.70
C ASN A 152 14.62 -6.25 18.94
N GLU A 153 15.09 -6.96 19.95
CA GLU A 153 14.37 -7.20 21.20
C GLU A 153 14.01 -5.90 21.98
N ASN A 154 14.70 -4.78 21.69
CA ASN A 154 14.38 -3.49 22.30
C ASN A 154 13.22 -2.77 21.60
N VAL A 155 12.71 -3.29 20.49
CA VAL A 155 11.57 -2.73 19.76
C VAL A 155 10.30 -3.44 20.22
N SER A 156 9.51 -2.77 21.04
CA SER A 156 8.34 -3.36 21.68
C SER A 156 7.18 -3.66 20.73
N ASP A 157 7.01 -2.82 19.71
CA ASP A 157 5.82 -2.85 18.84
C ASP A 157 6.09 -2.19 17.47
N LEU A 158 5.08 -2.28 16.58
CA LEU A 158 5.18 -1.71 15.24
C LEU A 158 5.20 -0.18 15.23
N ARG A 159 4.67 0.49 16.24
CA ARG A 159 4.74 1.96 16.36
C ARG A 159 6.18 2.41 16.61
N MET A 160 6.86 1.76 17.56
CA MET A 160 8.27 2.03 17.81
C MET A 160 9.13 1.71 16.59
N ALA A 161 8.88 0.60 15.92
CA ALA A 161 9.54 0.24 14.67
C ALA A 161 9.34 1.31 13.59
N ALA A 162 8.11 1.83 13.43
CA ALA A 162 7.80 2.87 12.45
C ALA A 162 8.57 4.17 12.73
N TYR A 163 8.65 4.61 13.99
CA TYR A 163 9.46 5.76 14.37
C TYR A 163 10.94 5.53 14.08
N LEU A 164 11.50 4.41 14.46
CA LEU A 164 12.93 4.11 14.26
C LEU A 164 13.29 4.04 12.77
N VAL A 165 12.47 3.38 11.95
CA VAL A 165 12.66 3.35 10.50
C VAL A 165 12.61 4.76 9.89
N SER A 166 11.64 5.58 10.32
CA SER A 166 11.47 6.93 9.78
C SER A 166 12.59 7.87 10.20
N ILE A 167 12.96 7.88 11.48
CA ILE A 167 14.07 8.68 12.02
C ILE A 167 15.38 8.26 11.37
N GLY A 168 15.61 6.95 11.22
CA GLY A 168 16.80 6.43 10.56
C GLY A 168 16.94 6.92 9.11
N LYS A 169 15.86 6.95 8.34
CA LYS A 169 15.87 7.51 6.97
C LYS A 169 16.17 9.00 6.94
N ILE A 170 15.59 9.76 7.88
CA ILE A 170 15.84 11.20 8.01
C ILE A 170 17.31 11.44 8.38
N ALA A 171 17.82 10.76 9.40
CA ALA A 171 19.21 10.88 9.83
C ALA A 171 20.19 10.54 8.71
N ALA A 172 19.96 9.43 7.98
CA ALA A 172 20.77 9.07 6.81
C ALA A 172 20.76 10.14 5.72
N SER A 173 19.60 10.78 5.48
CA SER A 173 19.48 11.88 4.52
C SER A 173 20.28 13.12 4.95
N TYR A 174 20.29 13.47 6.23
CA TYR A 174 21.11 14.57 6.77
C TYR A 174 22.59 14.24 6.65
N ALA A 175 23.01 13.05 7.08
CA ALA A 175 24.41 12.61 6.97
C ALA A 175 24.91 12.63 5.50
N ALA A 176 24.08 12.21 4.57
CA ALA A 176 24.43 12.25 3.13
C ALA A 176 24.60 13.69 2.58
N LYS A 177 23.97 14.67 3.21
CA LYS A 177 24.11 16.10 2.85
C LYS A 177 25.27 16.80 3.57
N GLY A 178 25.95 16.11 4.48
CA GLY A 178 27.06 16.68 5.28
C GLY A 178 26.59 17.65 6.38
N VAL A 179 25.38 17.47 6.89
CA VAL A 179 24.77 18.29 7.96
C VAL A 179 24.67 17.46 9.22
#